data_5e35881b9f4b3d2aa8a5a751698fa579
#
_entry.id   5e35881b9f4b3d2aa8a5a751698fa579
#
_cell.length_a   1.000
_cell.length_b   1.000
_cell.length_c   1.000
_cell.angle_alpha   90.00
_cell.angle_beta   90.00
_cell.angle_gamma   90.00
#
_symmetry.space_group_name_H-M   'P 1'
#
loop_
_entity.id
_entity.type
_entity.pdbx_description
1 polymer ?
#
loop_
_entity_poly.entity_id
_entity_poly.type
_entity_poly.pdbx_seq_one_letter_code
_entity_poly.pdbx_strand_id
1 'polypeptide(L)'
;MTTTGEDHTAAGTGDGAGPWWWERRRGAFLDGGLALVSAVECAVEGVTFARNAGLPEAVGVAFGALAGSVLLVRRMWPVAVVLVFIAVAPAQMGYLMGLVGLYTLAASEAPRRIIGALSGMAFAGVFIVWFVQATQSDLRGDGAVGGGEAFAPFLASTMAIGLTAPPVLLGLYVGARRRLMESLRERADSLERELQLLAERAEERAEWARGEERTRIAREMHDVVAHRVSLMVVHAAALQAVARKDPEKAVRNAALVGDMGRQALTELREMLGVLRSGEGFSSMARVEPASAPVPLAAVGAAAAAAASRAEDEAGEGPSLAELEALVGQSAAAGMVVEVSVEC
;
A
#
# COMPACT_ATOMS: atom_id res chain seq x y z
N MET A 1 24.24 -19.75 -33.05
CA MET A 1 23.20 -20.17 -33.97
C MET A 1 22.11 -20.84 -33.17
N THR A 2 21.10 -20.28 -33.10
CA THR A 2 19.66 -20.18 -33.24
C THR A 2 19.00 -19.54 -32.02
N THR A 3 18.70 -18.29 -32.20
CA THR A 3 17.76 -17.48 -31.42
C THR A 3 16.36 -18.04 -31.62
N THR A 4 15.65 -18.30 -30.55
CA THR A 4 14.18 -18.42 -30.58
C THR A 4 13.64 -17.39 -29.60
N GLY A 5 13.26 -16.21 -30.15
CA GLY A 5 12.48 -15.24 -29.43
C GLY A 5 11.05 -15.76 -29.31
N GLU A 6 10.56 -15.92 -28.11
CA GLU A 6 9.15 -16.06 -27.82
C GLU A 6 8.55 -14.67 -27.60
N ASP A 7 7.90 -14.21 -28.68
CA ASP A 7 6.96 -13.08 -28.65
C ASP A 7 5.82 -13.42 -27.68
N HIS A 8 5.89 -12.92 -26.45
CA HIS A 8 4.73 -12.77 -25.60
C HIS A 8 3.92 -11.57 -26.11
N THR A 9 3.16 -11.79 -27.17
CA THR A 9 2.01 -10.96 -27.50
C THR A 9 1.02 -11.08 -26.34
N ALA A 10 1.11 -10.16 -25.40
CA ALA A 10 0.06 -9.89 -24.45
C ALA A 10 -1.20 -9.51 -25.26
N ALA A 11 -2.12 -10.46 -25.38
CA ALA A 11 -3.47 -10.23 -25.84
C ALA A 11 -4.13 -9.27 -24.83
N GLY A 12 -3.94 -7.97 -25.06
CA GLY A 12 -4.76 -6.93 -24.47
C GLY A 12 -6.18 -7.18 -24.93
N THR A 13 -7.02 -7.68 -24.05
CA THR A 13 -8.47 -7.62 -24.18
C THR A 13 -8.83 -6.16 -24.34
N GLY A 14 -9.02 -5.73 -25.59
CA GLY A 14 -9.58 -4.44 -25.95
C GLY A 14 -11.01 -4.37 -25.43
N ASP A 15 -11.14 -3.99 -24.18
CA ASP A 15 -12.41 -3.54 -23.62
C ASP A 15 -12.70 -2.20 -24.29
N GLY A 16 -13.74 -2.20 -25.13
CA GLY A 16 -14.10 -1.13 -26.04
C GLY A 16 -14.10 0.24 -25.37
N ALA A 17 -13.05 0.99 -25.61
CA ALA A 17 -13.03 2.42 -25.37
C ALA A 17 -14.15 3.01 -26.25
N GLY A 18 -15.31 3.29 -25.64
CA GLY A 18 -16.36 4.05 -26.27
C GLY A 18 -15.79 5.38 -26.75
N PRO A 19 -16.30 5.99 -27.83
CA PRO A 19 -15.71 7.17 -28.48
C PRO A 19 -15.68 8.44 -27.62
N TRP A 20 -16.03 8.33 -26.34
CA TRP A 20 -16.17 9.44 -25.41
C TRP A 20 -15.54 9.04 -24.06
N TRP A 21 -14.64 9.82 -23.53
CA TRP A 21 -13.92 9.89 -22.25
C TRP A 21 -14.57 9.28 -20.98
N TRP A 22 -15.54 8.37 -21.10
CA TRP A 22 -16.14 7.63 -20.00
C TRP A 22 -15.60 6.21 -19.96
N GLU A 23 -14.72 5.94 -19.02
CA GLU A 23 -14.22 4.59 -18.75
C GLU A 23 -15.30 3.63 -18.23
N ARG A 24 -16.43 4.16 -17.75
CA ARG A 24 -17.55 3.36 -17.22
C ARG A 24 -18.90 3.91 -17.66
N ARG A 25 -19.76 3.05 -18.22
CA ARG A 25 -21.12 3.41 -18.66
C ARG A 25 -21.95 4.10 -17.55
N ARG A 26 -21.77 3.70 -16.28
CA ARG A 26 -22.45 4.34 -15.14
C ARG A 26 -22.09 5.83 -14.98
N GLY A 27 -20.88 6.21 -15.25
CA GLY A 27 -20.46 7.62 -15.24
C GLY A 27 -21.14 8.44 -16.32
N ALA A 28 -21.27 7.89 -17.53
CA ALA A 28 -21.96 8.53 -18.64
C ALA A 28 -23.46 8.80 -18.35
N PHE A 29 -24.15 7.82 -17.74
CA PHE A 29 -25.55 7.99 -17.36
C PHE A 29 -25.74 9.07 -16.30
N LEU A 30 -24.87 9.13 -15.30
CA LEU A 30 -24.90 10.17 -14.26
C LEU A 30 -24.61 11.56 -14.83
N ASP A 31 -23.61 11.69 -15.70
CA ASP A 31 -23.26 12.96 -16.30
C ASP A 31 -24.33 13.43 -17.29
N GLY A 32 -24.86 12.50 -18.10
CA GLY A 32 -25.97 12.79 -19.01
C GLY A 32 -27.27 13.15 -18.28
N GLY A 33 -27.59 12.42 -17.22
CA GLY A 33 -28.76 12.71 -16.38
C GLY A 33 -28.68 14.07 -15.71
N LEU A 34 -27.51 14.41 -15.17
CA LEU A 34 -27.27 15.69 -14.52
C LEU A 34 -27.33 16.87 -15.51
N ALA A 35 -26.75 16.68 -16.70
CA ALA A 35 -26.82 17.69 -17.77
C ALA A 35 -28.24 17.86 -18.30
N LEU A 36 -29.03 16.79 -18.39
CA LEU A 36 -30.42 16.87 -18.78
C LEU A 36 -31.25 17.66 -17.76
N VAL A 37 -31.09 17.34 -16.47
CA VAL A 37 -31.81 18.06 -15.40
C VAL A 37 -31.43 19.54 -15.39
N SER A 38 -30.14 19.86 -15.55
CA SER A 38 -29.68 21.26 -15.63
C SER A 38 -30.20 21.96 -16.91
N ALA A 39 -30.27 21.26 -18.04
CA ALA A 39 -30.81 21.82 -19.26
C ALA A 39 -32.33 22.14 -19.14
N VAL A 40 -33.06 21.25 -18.47
CA VAL A 40 -34.50 21.47 -18.17
C VAL A 40 -34.69 22.64 -17.20
N GLU A 41 -33.91 22.70 -16.10
CA GLU A 41 -33.93 23.81 -15.14
C GLU A 41 -33.67 25.13 -15.87
N CYS A 42 -32.58 25.25 -16.60
CA CYS A 42 -32.20 26.45 -17.33
C CYS A 42 -33.24 26.81 -18.43
N ALA A 43 -33.86 25.83 -19.07
CA ALA A 43 -34.90 26.08 -20.07
C ALA A 43 -36.16 26.66 -19.46
N VAL A 44 -36.58 26.19 -18.28
CA VAL A 44 -37.73 26.75 -17.52
C VAL A 44 -37.45 28.18 -17.06
N GLU A 45 -36.25 28.41 -16.48
CA GLU A 45 -35.82 29.76 -16.06
C GLU A 45 -35.66 30.69 -17.26
N GLY A 46 -35.26 30.17 -18.42
CA GLY A 46 -35.14 30.88 -19.70
C GLY A 46 -36.46 31.44 -20.20
N VAL A 47 -37.59 30.81 -19.93
CA VAL A 47 -38.91 31.36 -20.24
C VAL A 47 -39.18 32.66 -19.47
N THR A 48 -38.84 32.66 -18.17
CA THR A 48 -38.99 33.85 -17.32
C THR A 48 -38.08 35.00 -17.77
N PHE A 49 -36.86 34.67 -18.14
CA PHE A 49 -35.90 35.61 -18.71
C PHE A 49 -36.42 36.22 -20.03
N ALA A 50 -36.91 35.38 -20.96
CA ALA A 50 -37.44 35.84 -22.24
C ALA A 50 -38.64 36.80 -22.07
N ARG A 51 -39.57 36.48 -21.17
CA ARG A 51 -40.70 37.33 -20.83
C ARG A 51 -40.28 38.70 -20.28
N ASN A 52 -39.31 38.71 -19.38
CA ASN A 52 -38.79 39.94 -18.79
C ASN A 52 -38.01 40.80 -19.82
N ALA A 53 -37.35 40.15 -20.77
CA ALA A 53 -36.59 40.77 -21.84
C ALA A 53 -37.43 41.16 -23.08
N GLY A 54 -38.71 40.81 -23.12
CA GLY A 54 -39.57 41.05 -24.29
C GLY A 54 -39.21 40.14 -25.50
N LEU A 55 -38.57 39.03 -25.29
CA LEU A 55 -38.16 38.08 -26.32
C LEU A 55 -39.18 36.96 -26.47
N PRO A 56 -39.22 36.26 -27.63
CA PRO A 56 -40.03 35.05 -27.78
C PRO A 56 -39.61 33.98 -26.79
N GLU A 57 -40.57 33.33 -26.14
CA GLU A 57 -40.30 32.27 -25.15
C GLU A 57 -39.41 31.11 -25.70
N ALA A 58 -39.56 30.77 -26.98
CA ALA A 58 -38.76 29.77 -27.64
C ALA A 58 -37.25 30.09 -27.63
N VAL A 59 -36.92 31.39 -27.70
CA VAL A 59 -35.49 31.85 -27.67
C VAL A 59 -34.93 31.66 -26.27
N GLY A 60 -35.72 31.97 -25.22
CA GLY A 60 -35.33 31.75 -23.83
C GLY A 60 -35.12 30.26 -23.49
N VAL A 61 -36.06 29.43 -23.94
CA VAL A 61 -35.94 27.96 -23.78
C VAL A 61 -34.70 27.41 -24.47
N ALA A 62 -34.47 27.79 -25.73
CA ALA A 62 -33.30 27.32 -26.47
C ALA A 62 -31.97 27.77 -25.84
N PHE A 63 -31.92 29.04 -25.40
CA PHE A 63 -30.75 29.59 -24.73
C PHE A 63 -30.47 28.89 -23.39
N GLY A 64 -31.51 28.70 -22.55
CA GLY A 64 -31.38 27.98 -21.30
C GLY A 64 -30.97 26.51 -21.48
N ALA A 65 -31.61 25.79 -22.41
CA ALA A 65 -31.26 24.40 -22.70
C ALA A 65 -29.77 24.26 -23.16
N LEU A 66 -29.31 25.18 -24.01
CA LEU A 66 -27.93 25.22 -24.46
C LEU A 66 -26.97 25.47 -23.29
N ALA A 67 -27.28 26.47 -22.44
CA ALA A 67 -26.46 26.80 -21.27
C ALA A 67 -26.37 25.61 -20.30
N GLY A 68 -27.50 24.98 -19.95
CA GLY A 68 -27.53 23.84 -19.02
C GLY A 68 -26.82 22.58 -19.57
N SER A 69 -26.82 22.39 -20.91
CA SER A 69 -26.12 21.27 -21.56
C SER A 69 -24.60 21.33 -21.43
N VAL A 70 -24.03 22.49 -21.11
CA VAL A 70 -22.58 22.66 -20.87
C VAL A 70 -22.07 21.76 -19.76
N LEU A 71 -22.91 21.29 -18.83
CA LEU A 71 -22.52 20.29 -17.83
C LEU A 71 -22.01 18.98 -18.42
N LEU A 72 -22.31 18.64 -19.66
CA LEU A 72 -21.75 17.45 -20.32
C LEU A 72 -20.21 17.49 -20.41
N VAL A 73 -19.63 18.68 -20.56
CA VAL A 73 -18.18 18.86 -20.68
C VAL A 73 -17.48 19.13 -19.35
N ARG A 74 -18.19 19.04 -18.22
CA ARG A 74 -17.68 19.37 -16.88
C ARG A 74 -16.41 18.63 -16.47
N ARG A 75 -16.22 17.40 -16.97
CA ARG A 75 -15.05 16.59 -16.65
C ARG A 75 -13.80 17.01 -17.41
N MET A 76 -14.00 17.50 -18.64
CA MET A 76 -12.88 17.96 -19.45
C MET A 76 -12.53 19.41 -19.15
N TRP A 77 -13.55 20.24 -19.05
CA TRP A 77 -13.41 21.70 -18.97
C TRP A 77 -14.21 22.30 -17.79
N PRO A 78 -13.87 21.94 -16.53
CA PRO A 78 -14.61 22.44 -15.39
C PRO A 78 -14.58 23.97 -15.27
N VAL A 79 -13.48 24.60 -15.74
CA VAL A 79 -13.35 26.06 -15.80
C VAL A 79 -14.40 26.68 -16.74
N ALA A 80 -14.62 26.08 -17.91
CA ALA A 80 -15.59 26.59 -18.87
C ALA A 80 -17.03 26.54 -18.33
N VAL A 81 -17.38 25.48 -17.62
CA VAL A 81 -18.71 25.35 -16.99
C VAL A 81 -18.96 26.49 -15.99
N VAL A 82 -17.97 26.79 -15.13
CA VAL A 82 -18.10 27.89 -14.15
C VAL A 82 -18.14 29.25 -14.84
N LEU A 83 -17.39 29.46 -15.92
CA LEU A 83 -17.46 30.71 -16.67
C LEU A 83 -18.83 30.90 -17.33
N VAL A 84 -19.41 29.83 -17.91
CA VAL A 84 -20.78 29.89 -18.46
C VAL A 84 -21.77 30.19 -17.34
N PHE A 85 -21.65 29.55 -16.17
CA PHE A 85 -22.50 29.86 -15.01
C PHE A 85 -22.44 31.35 -14.64
N ILE A 86 -21.22 31.91 -14.52
CA ILE A 86 -21.04 33.32 -14.19
C ILE A 86 -21.68 34.25 -15.28
N ALA A 87 -21.55 33.88 -16.54
CA ALA A 87 -22.13 34.63 -17.65
C ALA A 87 -23.67 34.60 -17.68
N VAL A 88 -24.28 33.47 -17.26
CA VAL A 88 -25.74 33.27 -17.25
C VAL A 88 -26.38 33.70 -15.93
N ALA A 89 -25.61 33.85 -14.85
CA ALA A 89 -26.11 34.27 -13.53
C ALA A 89 -26.99 35.52 -13.55
N PRO A 90 -26.70 36.60 -14.35
CA PRO A 90 -27.58 37.77 -14.45
C PRO A 90 -28.97 37.46 -15.00
N ALA A 91 -29.12 36.41 -15.80
CA ALA A 91 -30.40 35.93 -16.31
C ALA A 91 -31.16 35.07 -15.27
N GLN A 92 -30.60 34.90 -14.06
CA GLN A 92 -31.14 34.07 -12.98
C GLN A 92 -31.36 32.61 -13.37
N MET A 93 -30.45 32.06 -14.19
CA MET A 93 -30.51 30.70 -14.69
C MET A 93 -29.33 29.86 -14.22
N GLY A 94 -29.51 28.54 -14.10
CA GLY A 94 -28.42 27.58 -13.97
C GLY A 94 -27.86 27.46 -12.57
N TYR A 95 -28.68 27.53 -11.55
CA TYR A 95 -28.21 27.33 -10.16
C TYR A 95 -27.63 25.91 -9.94
N LEU A 96 -28.25 24.88 -10.53
CA LEU A 96 -27.73 23.51 -10.48
C LEU A 96 -26.38 23.41 -11.22
N MET A 97 -26.28 24.05 -12.40
CA MET A 97 -25.01 24.11 -13.13
C MET A 97 -23.92 24.79 -12.31
N GLY A 98 -24.24 25.86 -11.58
CA GLY A 98 -23.32 26.54 -10.68
C GLY A 98 -22.82 25.65 -9.54
N LEU A 99 -23.74 24.96 -8.84
CA LEU A 99 -23.42 24.03 -7.77
C LEU A 99 -22.50 22.91 -8.23
N VAL A 100 -22.87 22.26 -9.33
CA VAL A 100 -22.10 21.12 -9.88
C VAL A 100 -20.79 21.60 -10.50
N GLY A 101 -20.80 22.74 -11.20
CA GLY A 101 -19.62 23.34 -11.80
C GLY A 101 -18.56 23.73 -10.75
N LEU A 102 -18.98 24.43 -9.70
CA LEU A 102 -18.09 24.81 -8.59
C LEU A 102 -17.54 23.60 -7.84
N TYR A 103 -18.39 22.59 -7.59
CA TYR A 103 -17.94 21.33 -6.99
C TYR A 103 -16.89 20.62 -7.85
N THR A 104 -17.15 20.46 -9.16
CA THR A 104 -16.23 19.78 -10.07
C THR A 104 -14.92 20.55 -10.26
N LEU A 105 -14.98 21.88 -10.34
CA LEU A 105 -13.82 22.76 -10.38
C LEU A 105 -12.97 22.60 -9.10
N ALA A 106 -13.59 22.64 -7.94
CA ALA A 106 -12.89 22.51 -6.65
C ALA A 106 -12.33 21.11 -6.41
N ALA A 107 -12.97 20.05 -6.95
CA ALA A 107 -12.50 18.68 -6.88
C ALA A 107 -11.42 18.35 -7.93
N SER A 108 -11.24 19.20 -8.94
CA SER A 108 -10.25 19.01 -10.01
C SER A 108 -8.81 19.34 -9.55
N GLU A 109 -7.84 19.08 -10.42
CA GLU A 109 -6.43 19.41 -10.20
C GLU A 109 -6.08 20.86 -10.53
N ALA A 110 -7.11 21.72 -10.74
CA ALA A 110 -6.88 23.11 -11.06
C ALA A 110 -6.07 23.83 -9.95
N PRO A 111 -5.20 24.78 -10.31
CA PRO A 111 -4.45 25.57 -9.34
C PRO A 111 -5.39 26.28 -8.37
N ARG A 112 -5.06 26.25 -7.07
CA ARG A 112 -5.88 26.88 -6.00
C ARG A 112 -6.21 28.35 -6.29
N ARG A 113 -5.33 29.06 -7.00
CA ARG A 113 -5.56 30.46 -7.41
C ARG A 113 -6.73 30.57 -8.39
N ILE A 114 -6.84 29.64 -9.35
CA ILE A 114 -7.95 29.62 -10.32
C ILE A 114 -9.26 29.25 -9.61
N ILE A 115 -9.23 28.24 -8.72
CA ILE A 115 -10.39 27.84 -7.93
C ILE A 115 -10.88 29.06 -7.09
N GLY A 116 -9.99 29.72 -6.39
CA GLY A 116 -10.32 30.89 -5.56
C GLY A 116 -10.86 32.06 -6.38
N ALA A 117 -10.23 32.38 -7.51
CA ALA A 117 -10.68 33.48 -8.38
C ALA A 117 -12.06 33.21 -8.98
N LEU A 118 -12.29 32.03 -9.55
CA LEU A 118 -13.59 31.69 -10.16
C LEU A 118 -14.71 31.55 -9.12
N SER A 119 -14.40 30.98 -7.95
CA SER A 119 -15.36 30.89 -6.86
C SER A 119 -15.70 32.26 -6.30
N GLY A 120 -14.72 33.17 -6.20
CA GLY A 120 -14.94 34.58 -5.82
C GLY A 120 -15.76 35.36 -6.85
N MET A 121 -15.50 35.14 -8.14
CA MET A 121 -16.32 35.73 -9.22
C MET A 121 -17.75 35.20 -9.21
N ALA A 122 -17.94 33.89 -9.00
CA ALA A 122 -19.25 33.29 -8.89
C ALA A 122 -20.01 33.83 -7.68
N PHE A 123 -19.34 33.92 -6.52
CA PHE A 123 -19.89 34.55 -5.32
C PHE A 123 -20.33 35.99 -5.60
N ALA A 124 -19.48 36.84 -6.18
CA ALA A 124 -19.81 38.23 -6.50
C ALA A 124 -20.96 38.32 -7.49
N GLY A 125 -21.00 37.47 -8.52
CA GLY A 125 -22.10 37.41 -9.48
C GLY A 125 -23.45 37.10 -8.81
N VAL A 126 -23.49 36.03 -8.01
CA VAL A 126 -24.71 35.65 -7.24
C VAL A 126 -25.12 36.74 -6.26
N PHE A 127 -24.15 37.30 -5.53
CA PHE A 127 -24.41 38.39 -4.60
C PHE A 127 -25.04 39.60 -5.29
N ILE A 128 -24.48 40.08 -6.40
CA ILE A 128 -25.01 41.23 -7.15
C ILE A 128 -26.44 40.96 -7.63
N VAL A 129 -26.69 39.77 -8.20
CA VAL A 129 -28.02 39.37 -8.70
C VAL A 129 -29.05 39.41 -7.58
N TRP A 130 -28.79 38.77 -6.45
CA TRP A 130 -29.72 38.75 -5.32
C TRP A 130 -29.87 40.10 -4.63
N PHE A 131 -28.80 40.89 -4.59
CA PHE A 131 -28.84 42.24 -4.05
C PHE A 131 -29.75 43.18 -4.88
N VAL A 132 -29.56 43.15 -6.20
CA VAL A 132 -30.39 43.94 -7.13
C VAL A 132 -31.85 43.46 -7.09
N GLN A 133 -32.08 42.16 -7.02
CA GLN A 133 -33.43 41.58 -6.92
C GLN A 133 -34.11 42.04 -5.62
N ALA A 134 -33.45 41.96 -4.48
CA ALA A 134 -33.99 42.37 -3.19
C ALA A 134 -34.32 43.87 -3.16
N THR A 135 -33.44 44.72 -3.69
CA THR A 135 -33.69 46.17 -3.75
C THR A 135 -34.82 46.53 -4.70
N GLN A 136 -34.97 45.82 -5.83
CA GLN A 136 -36.09 46.06 -6.76
C GLN A 136 -37.42 45.60 -6.20
N SER A 137 -37.49 44.49 -5.45
CA SER A 137 -38.74 44.05 -4.79
C SER A 137 -39.17 44.98 -3.70
N ASP A 138 -38.25 45.59 -2.95
CA ASP A 138 -38.52 46.59 -1.92
C ASP A 138 -39.09 47.86 -2.51
N LEU A 139 -38.53 48.33 -3.64
CA LEU A 139 -39.03 49.51 -4.38
C LEU A 139 -40.42 49.31 -4.98
N ARG A 140 -40.81 48.06 -5.32
CA ARG A 140 -42.15 47.76 -5.87
C ARG A 140 -43.22 47.60 -4.79
N GLY A 141 -42.86 47.61 -3.52
CA GLY A 141 -43.79 47.43 -2.40
C GLY A 141 -44.33 45.99 -2.25
N ASP A 142 -43.84 45.04 -3.05
CA ASP A 142 -44.21 43.65 -2.98
C ASP A 142 -43.46 42.88 -1.90
N GLY A 143 -42.59 43.56 -1.15
CA GLY A 143 -41.78 42.97 -0.07
C GLY A 143 -42.66 42.59 1.11
N ALA A 144 -43.04 41.34 1.18
CA ALA A 144 -43.81 40.74 2.28
C ALA A 144 -43.08 40.78 3.64
N VAL A 145 -41.83 41.24 3.67
CA VAL A 145 -41.00 41.36 4.85
C VAL A 145 -40.42 42.76 4.89
N GLY A 146 -40.99 43.62 5.72
CA GLY A 146 -40.52 44.99 6.02
C GLY A 146 -39.12 44.94 6.70
N GLY A 147 -38.13 44.46 5.96
CA GLY A 147 -36.74 44.46 6.39
C GLY A 147 -36.12 45.82 6.08
N GLY A 148 -35.60 46.53 7.09
CA GLY A 148 -34.91 47.78 6.88
C GLY A 148 -33.74 47.71 5.89
N GLU A 149 -33.03 48.81 5.64
CA GLU A 149 -31.93 48.94 4.67
C GLU A 149 -30.87 47.82 4.68
N ALA A 150 -30.70 47.11 5.83
CA ALA A 150 -29.77 45.99 5.97
C ALA A 150 -30.31 44.64 5.44
N PHE A 151 -31.58 44.51 5.08
CA PHE A 151 -32.18 43.23 4.66
C PHE A 151 -31.69 42.78 3.29
N ALA A 152 -31.59 43.63 2.33
CA ALA A 152 -31.12 43.30 0.99
C ALA A 152 -29.66 42.76 0.97
N PRO A 153 -28.67 43.42 1.61
CA PRO A 153 -27.31 42.89 1.66
C PRO A 153 -27.22 41.62 2.50
N PHE A 154 -28.03 41.48 3.56
CA PHE A 154 -28.06 40.24 4.35
C PHE A 154 -28.58 39.06 3.53
N LEU A 155 -29.70 39.22 2.83
CA LEU A 155 -30.28 38.16 1.98
C LEU A 155 -29.32 37.79 0.85
N ALA A 156 -28.74 38.78 0.15
CA ALA A 156 -27.77 38.53 -0.93
C ALA A 156 -26.54 37.81 -0.44
N SER A 157 -26.00 38.15 0.73
CA SER A 157 -24.85 37.48 1.32
C SER A 157 -25.15 36.04 1.69
N THR A 158 -26.31 35.81 2.31
CA THR A 158 -26.72 34.46 2.73
C THR A 158 -26.91 33.54 1.51
N MET A 159 -27.58 34.04 0.46
CA MET A 159 -27.77 33.27 -0.78
C MET A 159 -26.46 33.02 -1.51
N ALA A 160 -25.58 34.01 -1.61
CA ALA A 160 -24.27 33.85 -2.24
C ALA A 160 -23.40 32.86 -1.50
N ILE A 161 -23.34 32.92 -0.16
CA ILE A 161 -22.60 31.95 0.66
C ILE A 161 -23.21 30.55 0.51
N GLY A 162 -24.55 30.44 0.66
CA GLY A 162 -25.25 29.15 0.58
C GLY A 162 -25.06 28.41 -0.77
N LEU A 163 -25.00 29.20 -1.85
CA LEU A 163 -24.87 28.64 -3.20
C LEU A 163 -23.41 28.33 -3.59
N THR A 164 -22.44 29.10 -3.07
CA THR A 164 -21.03 28.95 -3.50
C THR A 164 -20.17 28.22 -2.50
N ALA A 165 -20.32 28.45 -1.20
CA ALA A 165 -19.40 27.85 -0.22
C ALA A 165 -19.54 26.32 -0.06
N PRO A 166 -20.74 25.72 0.07
CA PRO A 166 -20.88 24.29 0.25
C PRO A 166 -20.28 23.45 -0.90
N PRO A 167 -20.57 23.74 -2.19
CA PRO A 167 -20.00 22.96 -3.29
C PRO A 167 -18.48 23.12 -3.39
N VAL A 168 -17.95 24.31 -3.14
CA VAL A 168 -16.51 24.55 -3.16
C VAL A 168 -15.82 23.81 -2.01
N LEU A 169 -16.33 23.90 -0.79
CA LEU A 169 -15.76 23.21 0.36
C LEU A 169 -15.82 21.69 0.19
N LEU A 170 -16.95 21.17 -0.28
CA LEU A 170 -17.11 19.74 -0.54
C LEU A 170 -16.16 19.27 -1.65
N GLY A 171 -16.03 20.04 -2.73
CA GLY A 171 -15.10 19.75 -3.82
C GLY A 171 -13.64 19.73 -3.37
N LEU A 172 -13.22 20.73 -2.59
CA LEU A 172 -11.88 20.78 -2.01
C LEU A 172 -11.61 19.61 -1.05
N TYR A 173 -12.60 19.27 -0.22
CA TYR A 173 -12.49 18.10 0.68
C TYR A 173 -12.32 16.79 -0.08
N VAL A 174 -13.16 16.54 -1.08
CA VAL A 174 -13.10 15.33 -1.90
C VAL A 174 -11.79 15.25 -2.68
N GLY A 175 -11.37 16.37 -3.29
CA GLY A 175 -10.10 16.45 -3.99
C GLY A 175 -8.88 16.25 -3.08
N ALA A 176 -8.91 16.79 -1.87
CA ALA A 176 -7.85 16.57 -0.88
C ALA A 176 -7.80 15.11 -0.40
N ARG A 177 -8.97 14.53 -0.10
CA ARG A 177 -9.08 13.13 0.31
C ARG A 177 -8.58 12.17 -0.78
N ARG A 178 -8.93 12.44 -2.04
CA ARG A 178 -8.47 11.62 -3.18
C ARG A 178 -6.95 11.64 -3.28
N ARG A 179 -6.32 12.81 -3.26
CA ARG A 179 -4.85 12.96 -3.29
C ARG A 179 -4.16 12.27 -2.11
N LEU A 180 -4.75 12.36 -0.91
CA LEU A 180 -4.23 11.65 0.26
C LEU A 180 -4.26 10.13 0.05
N MET A 181 -5.38 9.60 -0.45
CA MET A 181 -5.50 8.16 -0.72
C MET A 181 -4.54 7.68 -1.82
N GLU A 182 -4.33 8.48 -2.86
CA GLU A 182 -3.36 8.19 -3.92
C GLU A 182 -1.92 8.15 -3.34
N SER A 183 -1.55 9.15 -2.53
CA SER A 183 -0.23 9.17 -1.89
C SER A 183 0.00 8.03 -0.89
N LEU A 184 -1.06 7.59 -0.18
CA LEU A 184 -0.96 6.43 0.71
C LEU A 184 -0.78 5.12 -0.06
N ARG A 185 -1.45 4.96 -1.20
CA ARG A 185 -1.27 3.80 -2.08
C ARG A 185 0.15 3.74 -2.64
N GLU A 186 0.66 4.86 -3.15
CA GLU A 186 2.04 4.93 -3.66
C GLU A 186 3.07 4.56 -2.58
N ARG A 187 2.84 4.99 -1.33
CA ARG A 187 3.70 4.61 -0.20
C ARG A 187 3.58 3.12 0.15
N ALA A 188 2.36 2.57 0.13
CA ALA A 188 2.16 1.14 0.36
C ALA A 188 2.89 0.30 -0.69
N ASP A 189 2.74 0.63 -1.98
CA ASP A 189 3.42 -0.05 -3.08
C ASP A 189 4.96 0.08 -2.99
N SER A 190 5.45 1.21 -2.47
CA SER A 190 6.90 1.39 -2.27
C SER A 190 7.44 0.53 -1.12
N LEU A 191 6.67 0.44 -0.02
CA LEU A 191 7.03 -0.40 1.12
C LEU A 191 6.99 -1.89 0.77
N GLU A 192 6.01 -2.33 0.00
CA GLU A 192 5.95 -3.73 -0.49
C GLU A 192 7.19 -4.09 -1.31
N ARG A 193 7.61 -3.20 -2.22
CA ARG A 193 8.83 -3.41 -3.01
C ARG A 193 10.08 -3.45 -2.14
N GLU A 194 10.17 -2.58 -1.13
CA GLU A 194 11.30 -2.59 -0.19
C GLU A 194 11.35 -3.89 0.62
N LEU A 195 10.19 -4.37 1.10
CA LEU A 195 10.11 -5.64 1.83
C LEU A 195 10.51 -6.84 0.94
N GLN A 196 10.11 -6.85 -0.33
CA GLN A 196 10.52 -7.88 -1.29
C GLN A 196 12.06 -7.90 -1.46
N LEU A 197 12.66 -6.72 -1.68
CA LEU A 197 14.12 -6.62 -1.80
C LEU A 197 14.86 -7.02 -0.51
N LEU A 198 14.29 -6.74 0.66
CA LEU A 198 14.87 -7.20 1.93
C LEU A 198 14.76 -8.71 2.10
N ALA A 199 13.65 -9.32 1.67
CA ALA A 199 13.47 -10.77 1.68
C ALA A 199 14.48 -11.47 0.75
N GLU A 200 14.62 -11.00 -0.49
CA GLU A 200 15.61 -11.51 -1.44
C GLU A 200 17.04 -11.43 -0.86
N ARG A 201 17.41 -10.28 -0.28
CA ARG A 201 18.73 -10.13 0.35
C ARG A 201 18.91 -11.03 1.59
N ALA A 202 17.84 -11.29 2.31
CA ALA A 202 17.89 -12.22 3.46
C ALA A 202 18.12 -13.65 3.00
N GLU A 203 17.47 -14.07 1.91
CA GLU A 203 17.67 -15.39 1.29
C GLU A 203 19.10 -15.53 0.77
N GLU A 204 19.61 -14.58 0.01
CA GLU A 204 21.00 -14.56 -0.48
C GLU A 204 22.01 -14.68 0.67
N ARG A 205 21.81 -13.91 1.76
CA ARG A 205 22.68 -13.98 2.94
C ARG A 205 22.62 -15.34 3.63
N ALA A 206 21.42 -15.93 3.72
CA ALA A 206 21.25 -17.26 4.29
C ALA A 206 21.93 -18.33 3.45
N GLU A 207 21.86 -18.25 2.13
CA GLU A 207 22.57 -19.15 1.22
C GLU A 207 24.09 -19.00 1.35
N TRP A 208 24.57 -17.77 1.40
CA TRP A 208 25.99 -17.46 1.57
C TRP A 208 26.53 -17.99 2.90
N ALA A 209 25.80 -17.76 4.00
CA ALA A 209 26.16 -18.27 5.31
C ALA A 209 26.19 -19.82 5.36
N ARG A 210 25.23 -20.49 4.69
CA ARG A 210 25.26 -21.96 4.54
C ARG A 210 26.47 -22.44 3.76
N GLY A 211 26.86 -21.73 2.69
CA GLY A 211 28.04 -22.02 1.90
C GLY A 211 29.33 -21.88 2.70
N GLU A 212 29.45 -20.80 3.49
CA GLU A 212 30.60 -20.55 4.36
C GLU A 212 30.73 -21.61 5.45
N GLU A 213 29.62 -21.97 6.07
CA GLU A 213 29.56 -23.00 7.10
C GLU A 213 29.98 -24.37 6.53
N ARG A 214 29.48 -24.75 5.33
CA ARG A 214 29.93 -25.98 4.65
C ARG A 214 31.42 -25.96 4.39
N THR A 215 31.98 -24.85 3.97
CA THR A 215 33.42 -24.69 3.72
C THR A 215 34.24 -24.80 5.01
N ARG A 216 33.72 -24.24 6.11
CA ARG A 216 34.34 -24.33 7.44
C ARG A 216 34.38 -25.80 7.92
N ILE A 217 33.21 -26.48 7.85
CA ILE A 217 33.10 -27.89 8.24
C ILE A 217 34.03 -28.76 7.39
N ALA A 218 34.09 -28.51 6.08
CA ALA A 218 34.98 -29.30 5.19
C ALA A 218 36.46 -29.12 5.57
N ARG A 219 36.92 -27.91 5.94
CA ARG A 219 38.29 -27.67 6.42
C ARG A 219 38.54 -28.38 7.74
N GLU A 220 37.66 -28.26 8.71
CA GLU A 220 37.78 -28.91 10.01
C GLU A 220 37.86 -30.45 9.87
N MET A 221 37.02 -31.01 8.99
CA MET A 221 37.10 -32.44 8.65
C MET A 221 38.43 -32.83 8.01
N HIS A 222 38.95 -31.98 7.09
CA HIS A 222 40.21 -32.26 6.43
C HIS A 222 41.36 -32.29 7.46
N ASP A 223 41.37 -31.37 8.41
CA ASP A 223 42.38 -31.26 9.46
C ASP A 223 42.37 -32.48 10.39
N VAL A 224 41.17 -32.93 10.80
CA VAL A 224 41.01 -34.15 11.61
C VAL A 224 41.50 -35.39 10.88
N VAL A 225 41.12 -35.56 9.60
CA VAL A 225 41.56 -36.70 8.77
C VAL A 225 43.06 -36.65 8.55
N ALA A 226 43.63 -35.47 8.20
CA ALA A 226 45.07 -35.31 7.96
C ALA A 226 45.88 -35.66 9.20
N HIS A 227 45.44 -35.18 10.38
CA HIS A 227 46.11 -35.49 11.66
C HIS A 227 46.11 -37.00 11.95
N ARG A 228 44.98 -37.72 11.77
CA ARG A 228 44.90 -39.12 12.03
C ARG A 228 45.71 -39.96 11.04
N VAL A 229 45.68 -39.61 9.76
CA VAL A 229 46.51 -40.26 8.73
C VAL A 229 47.99 -40.08 9.08
N SER A 230 48.40 -38.87 9.52
CA SER A 230 49.79 -38.61 9.95
C SER A 230 50.19 -39.51 11.12
N LEU A 231 49.34 -39.64 12.13
CA LEU A 231 49.58 -40.53 13.27
C LEU A 231 49.69 -42.01 12.82
N MET A 232 48.83 -42.46 11.92
CA MET A 232 48.91 -43.83 11.37
C MET A 232 50.24 -44.06 10.63
N VAL A 233 50.69 -43.09 9.85
CA VAL A 233 51.99 -43.18 9.15
C VAL A 233 53.16 -43.26 10.15
N VAL A 234 53.15 -42.48 11.22
CA VAL A 234 54.19 -42.56 12.26
C VAL A 234 54.18 -43.91 12.97
N HIS A 235 53.03 -44.42 13.32
CA HIS A 235 52.91 -45.74 13.95
C HIS A 235 53.31 -46.88 13.01
N ALA A 236 53.00 -46.80 11.70
CA ALA A 236 53.43 -47.75 10.70
C ALA A 236 54.96 -47.76 10.52
N ALA A 237 55.61 -46.59 10.54
CA ALA A 237 57.08 -46.49 10.49
C ALA A 237 57.72 -47.07 11.76
N ALA A 238 57.18 -46.80 12.94
CA ALA A 238 57.63 -47.39 14.19
C ALA A 238 57.49 -48.95 14.19
N LEU A 239 56.36 -49.43 13.64
CA LEU A 239 56.13 -50.89 13.43
C LEU A 239 57.24 -51.52 12.61
N GLN A 240 57.58 -50.92 11.47
CA GLN A 240 58.66 -51.42 10.58
C GLN A 240 59.99 -51.50 11.28
N ALA A 241 60.32 -50.50 12.11
CA ALA A 241 61.56 -50.41 12.87
C ALA A 241 61.68 -51.51 13.95
N VAL A 242 60.57 -51.92 14.57
CA VAL A 242 60.51 -52.89 15.67
C VAL A 242 60.28 -54.32 15.19
N ALA A 243 59.68 -54.49 14.00
CA ALA A 243 59.29 -55.78 13.51
C ALA A 243 60.40 -56.90 13.46
N ARG A 244 61.66 -56.49 13.24
CA ARG A 244 62.85 -57.39 13.22
C ARG A 244 63.48 -57.59 14.59
N LYS A 245 63.27 -56.69 15.57
CA LYS A 245 63.93 -56.73 16.89
C LYS A 245 63.05 -57.33 17.97
N ASP A 246 61.73 -57.10 17.92
CA ASP A 246 60.77 -57.57 18.90
C ASP A 246 59.43 -57.85 18.21
N PRO A 247 59.21 -59.15 17.75
CA PRO A 247 57.99 -59.50 17.01
C PRO A 247 56.69 -59.33 17.82
N GLU A 248 56.76 -59.53 19.13
CA GLU A 248 55.56 -59.42 19.97
C GLU A 248 55.11 -57.98 20.10
N LYS A 249 56.05 -57.02 20.22
CA LYS A 249 55.72 -55.57 20.18
C LYS A 249 55.21 -55.18 18.80
N ALA A 250 55.71 -55.76 17.75
CA ALA A 250 55.26 -55.49 16.40
C ALA A 250 53.79 -55.91 16.21
N VAL A 251 53.38 -57.10 16.72
CA VAL A 251 51.99 -57.51 16.67
C VAL A 251 51.06 -56.58 17.45
N ARG A 252 51.46 -56.17 18.67
CA ARG A 252 50.70 -55.25 19.45
C ARG A 252 50.53 -53.89 18.77
N ASN A 253 51.60 -53.37 18.18
CA ASN A 253 51.54 -52.11 17.44
C ASN A 253 50.71 -52.20 16.14
N ALA A 254 50.73 -53.37 15.45
CA ALA A 254 49.88 -53.57 14.29
C ALA A 254 48.41 -53.63 14.65
N ALA A 255 48.05 -54.20 15.79
CA ALA A 255 46.68 -54.19 16.30
C ALA A 255 46.23 -52.75 16.59
N LEU A 256 47.10 -51.95 17.24
CA LEU A 256 46.79 -50.52 17.55
C LEU A 256 46.54 -49.72 16.28
N VAL A 257 47.37 -49.86 15.25
CA VAL A 257 47.16 -49.16 13.94
C VAL A 257 45.85 -49.60 13.29
N GLY A 258 45.51 -50.87 13.39
CA GLY A 258 44.25 -51.42 12.88
C GLY A 258 43.02 -50.83 13.63
N ASP A 259 43.12 -50.72 14.95
CA ASP A 259 42.06 -50.13 15.77
C ASP A 259 41.87 -48.62 15.48
N MET A 260 42.97 -47.90 15.38
CA MET A 260 42.93 -46.45 14.99
C MET A 260 42.32 -46.27 13.59
N GLY A 261 42.63 -47.17 12.64
CA GLY A 261 42.05 -47.14 11.31
C GLY A 261 40.52 -47.36 11.31
N ARG A 262 40.06 -48.36 12.07
CA ARG A 262 38.63 -48.65 12.23
C ARG A 262 37.89 -47.49 12.89
N GLN A 263 38.45 -46.94 13.93
CA GLN A 263 37.87 -45.76 14.59
C GLN A 263 37.80 -44.57 13.67
N ALA A 264 38.83 -44.22 12.92
CA ALA A 264 38.85 -43.16 11.95
C ALA A 264 37.75 -43.30 10.87
N LEU A 265 37.56 -44.51 10.38
CA LEU A 265 36.51 -44.83 9.40
C LEU A 265 35.09 -44.67 9.98
N THR A 266 34.89 -45.04 11.24
CA THR A 266 33.59 -44.89 11.92
C THR A 266 33.24 -43.39 12.10
N GLU A 267 34.18 -42.63 12.59
CA GLU A 267 33.98 -41.17 12.79
C GLU A 267 33.77 -40.41 11.46
N LEU A 268 34.51 -40.81 10.39
CA LEU A 268 34.25 -40.27 9.04
C LEU A 268 32.83 -40.57 8.56
N ARG A 269 32.31 -41.78 8.82
CA ARG A 269 30.94 -42.15 8.45
C ARG A 269 29.90 -41.37 9.26
N GLU A 270 30.11 -41.18 10.53
CA GLU A 270 29.22 -40.35 11.39
C GLU A 270 29.20 -38.92 10.92
N MET A 271 30.35 -38.31 10.63
CA MET A 271 30.44 -36.93 10.13
C MET A 271 29.79 -36.78 8.76
N LEU A 272 29.94 -37.71 7.85
CA LEU A 272 29.26 -37.71 6.56
C LEU A 272 27.75 -37.96 6.71
N GLY A 273 27.33 -38.71 7.71
CA GLY A 273 25.92 -38.92 8.05
C GLY A 273 25.21 -37.63 8.46
N VAL A 274 25.87 -36.81 9.27
CA VAL A 274 25.35 -35.49 9.69
C VAL A 274 25.20 -34.52 8.52
N LEU A 275 26.15 -34.49 7.58
CA LEU A 275 26.05 -33.67 6.38
C LEU A 275 24.90 -34.10 5.47
N ARG A 276 24.67 -35.42 5.35
CA ARG A 276 23.62 -36.00 4.51
C ARG A 276 22.23 -35.84 5.13
N SER A 277 22.10 -35.89 6.45
CA SER A 277 20.83 -35.62 7.14
C SER A 277 20.43 -34.13 7.07
N GLY A 278 21.40 -33.24 7.03
CA GLY A 278 21.15 -31.79 6.78
C GLY A 278 20.55 -31.51 5.40
N GLU A 279 20.85 -32.33 4.38
CA GLU A 279 20.23 -32.24 3.05
C GLU A 279 18.82 -32.86 3.01
N GLY A 280 18.54 -33.84 3.86
CA GLY A 280 17.20 -34.45 3.97
C GLY A 280 16.12 -33.51 4.49
N PHE A 281 16.46 -32.61 5.38
CA PHE A 281 15.51 -31.57 5.87
C PHE A 281 15.18 -30.52 4.81
N SER A 282 16.11 -30.21 3.90
CA SER A 282 15.83 -29.28 2.79
C SER A 282 14.95 -29.89 1.69
N SER A 283 14.93 -31.21 1.58
CA SER A 283 14.08 -31.96 0.61
C SER A 283 12.62 -32.07 1.06
N MET A 284 12.34 -32.03 2.37
CA MET A 284 10.98 -32.05 2.90
C MET A 284 10.31 -30.66 2.90
N ALA A 285 11.09 -29.59 2.76
CA ALA A 285 10.57 -28.22 2.70
C ALA A 285 10.18 -27.77 1.29
N ARG A 286 10.34 -28.63 0.25
CA ARG A 286 9.74 -28.36 -1.06
C ARG A 286 8.26 -28.70 -1.01
N VAL A 287 7.49 -27.85 -0.33
CA VAL A 287 6.05 -27.76 -0.51
C VAL A 287 5.83 -27.29 -1.95
N GLU A 288 5.29 -28.17 -2.79
CA GLU A 288 4.72 -27.81 -4.07
C GLU A 288 3.78 -26.62 -3.87
N PRO A 289 3.81 -25.59 -4.72
CA PRO A 289 2.88 -24.48 -4.60
C PRO A 289 1.47 -25.01 -4.92
N ALA A 290 0.75 -25.44 -3.88
CA ALA A 290 -0.67 -25.70 -3.98
C ALA A 290 -1.34 -24.35 -4.25
N SER A 291 -1.77 -24.16 -5.48
CA SER A 291 -2.52 -23.04 -6.02
C SER A 291 -3.94 -23.00 -5.42
N ALA A 292 -4.04 -22.53 -4.19
CA ALA A 292 -5.31 -22.02 -3.65
C ALA A 292 -5.01 -20.88 -2.68
N PRO A 293 -5.65 -19.71 -2.79
CA PRO A 293 -5.47 -18.64 -1.84
C PRO A 293 -5.96 -19.11 -0.46
N VAL A 294 -5.05 -19.20 0.49
CA VAL A 294 -5.40 -19.49 1.88
C VAL A 294 -6.26 -18.33 2.39
N PRO A 295 -7.50 -18.57 2.88
CA PRO A 295 -8.34 -17.50 3.39
C PRO A 295 -7.64 -16.81 4.56
N LEU A 296 -7.63 -15.48 4.57
CA LEU A 296 -7.04 -14.63 5.61
C LEU A 296 -7.46 -15.04 7.04
N ALA A 297 -8.64 -15.63 7.19
CA ALA A 297 -9.12 -16.20 8.44
C ALA A 297 -8.26 -17.37 8.97
N ALA A 298 -7.68 -18.19 8.08
CA ALA A 298 -6.81 -19.30 8.47
C ALA A 298 -5.42 -18.81 8.93
N VAL A 299 -4.93 -17.73 8.33
CA VAL A 299 -3.67 -17.08 8.73
C VAL A 299 -3.85 -16.41 10.11
N GLY A 300 -4.99 -15.76 10.35
CA GLY A 300 -5.33 -15.17 11.64
C GLY A 300 -5.47 -16.22 12.76
N ALA A 301 -6.09 -17.37 12.46
CA ALA A 301 -6.21 -18.48 13.42
C ALA A 301 -4.85 -19.13 13.75
N ALA A 302 -3.97 -19.27 12.76
CA ALA A 302 -2.62 -19.78 12.96
C ALA A 302 -1.74 -18.81 13.79
N ALA A 303 -1.85 -17.52 13.55
CA ALA A 303 -1.17 -16.48 14.32
C ALA A 303 -1.67 -16.43 15.78
N ALA A 304 -2.98 -16.55 16.01
CA ALA A 304 -3.56 -16.62 17.34
C ALA A 304 -3.13 -17.88 18.11
N ALA A 305 -3.06 -19.04 17.44
CA ALA A 305 -2.58 -20.29 18.04
C ALA A 305 -1.06 -20.27 18.31
N ALA A 306 -0.27 -19.52 17.56
CA ALA A 306 1.14 -19.29 17.82
C ALA A 306 1.34 -18.34 19.03
N ALA A 307 0.54 -17.30 19.12
CA ALA A 307 0.58 -16.35 20.23
C ALA A 307 0.19 -17.01 21.57
N SER A 308 -0.84 -17.86 21.60
CA SER A 308 -1.23 -18.58 22.81
C SER A 308 -0.17 -19.60 23.27
N ARG A 309 0.55 -20.26 22.34
CA ARG A 309 1.69 -21.13 22.71
C ARG A 309 2.85 -20.35 23.28
N ALA A 310 3.14 -19.16 22.71
CA ALA A 310 4.19 -18.28 23.22
C ALA A 310 3.87 -17.72 24.62
N GLU A 311 2.58 -17.52 24.93
CA GLU A 311 2.13 -17.13 26.27
C GLU A 311 2.22 -18.28 27.27
N ASP A 312 1.94 -19.53 26.86
CA ASP A 312 2.10 -20.73 27.70
C ASP A 312 3.59 -21.04 27.96
N GLU A 313 4.49 -20.87 26.98
CA GLU A 313 5.93 -21.02 27.15
C GLU A 313 6.56 -19.85 27.94
N ALA A 314 6.00 -18.65 27.90
CA ALA A 314 6.46 -17.51 28.69
C ALA A 314 6.11 -17.64 30.20
N GLY A 315 5.22 -18.54 30.55
CA GLY A 315 4.86 -18.83 31.93
C GLY A 315 5.90 -19.69 32.68
N GLU A 316 6.83 -20.37 32.01
CA GLU A 316 7.86 -21.25 32.56
C GLU A 316 9.30 -20.71 32.42
N GLY A 317 9.47 -19.41 32.31
CA GLY A 317 10.81 -18.80 32.44
C GLY A 317 11.42 -19.03 33.80
N PRO A 318 12.77 -19.13 33.91
CA PRO A 318 13.44 -19.37 35.21
C PRO A 318 12.98 -18.35 36.26
N SER A 319 12.35 -18.85 37.30
CA SER A 319 11.83 -18.02 38.40
C SER A 319 12.97 -17.61 39.33
N LEU A 320 12.82 -16.49 40.06
CA LEU A 320 13.79 -16.08 41.08
C LEU A 320 14.03 -17.15 42.15
N ALA A 321 13.11 -18.12 42.31
CA ALA A 321 13.27 -19.26 43.19
C ALA A 321 14.33 -20.28 42.71
N GLU A 322 14.64 -20.27 41.41
CA GLU A 322 15.65 -21.17 40.78
C GLU A 322 17.05 -20.53 40.79
N LEU A 323 17.17 -19.28 41.17
CA LEU A 323 18.44 -18.54 41.20
C LEU A 323 19.48 -19.23 42.10
N GLU A 324 19.07 -19.75 43.26
CA GLU A 324 19.96 -20.48 44.19
C GLU A 324 20.47 -21.79 43.59
N ALA A 325 19.64 -22.48 42.80
CA ALA A 325 20.04 -23.71 42.10
C ALA A 325 21.05 -23.44 40.98
N LEU A 326 20.86 -22.35 40.22
CA LEU A 326 21.77 -21.91 39.16
C LEU A 326 23.11 -21.44 39.71
N VAL A 327 23.11 -20.71 40.84
CA VAL A 327 24.35 -20.29 41.54
C VAL A 327 25.09 -21.53 42.07
N GLY A 328 24.37 -22.50 42.63
CA GLY A 328 24.96 -23.75 43.10
C GLY A 328 25.61 -24.58 42.00
N GLN A 329 24.98 -24.68 40.82
CA GLN A 329 25.57 -25.34 39.62
C GLN A 329 26.82 -24.63 39.13
N SER A 330 26.81 -23.30 39.10
CA SER A 330 27.94 -22.50 38.64
C SER A 330 29.11 -22.60 39.63
N ALA A 331 28.87 -22.64 40.93
CA ALA A 331 29.88 -22.83 41.94
C ALA A 331 30.48 -24.25 41.88
N ALA A 332 29.68 -25.28 41.60
CA ALA A 332 30.14 -26.67 41.43
C ALA A 332 31.04 -26.81 40.18
N ALA A 333 30.87 -25.94 39.15
CA ALA A 333 31.71 -25.85 37.97
C ALA A 333 33.00 -25.04 38.19
N GLY A 334 33.28 -24.59 39.44
CA GLY A 334 34.49 -23.85 39.81
C GLY A 334 34.45 -22.33 39.49
N MET A 335 33.29 -21.76 39.21
CA MET A 335 33.10 -20.32 39.00
C MET A 335 32.76 -19.62 40.33
N VAL A 336 33.39 -18.49 40.60
CA VAL A 336 33.05 -17.61 41.74
C VAL A 336 31.91 -16.68 41.26
N VAL A 337 30.71 -16.91 41.80
CA VAL A 337 29.54 -16.11 41.38
C VAL A 337 29.15 -15.24 42.59
N GLU A 338 29.14 -13.92 42.40
CA GLU A 338 28.68 -12.94 43.39
C GLU A 338 27.29 -12.44 42.92
N VAL A 339 26.27 -12.65 43.73
CA VAL A 339 24.89 -12.25 43.46
C VAL A 339 24.55 -11.02 44.27
N SER A 340 24.28 -9.90 43.57
CA SER A 340 23.78 -8.67 44.18
C SER A 340 22.32 -8.48 43.74
N VAL A 341 21.40 -8.43 44.70
CA VAL A 341 19.96 -8.13 44.44
C VAL A 341 19.68 -6.75 45.03
N GLU A 342 19.47 -5.78 44.15
CA GLU A 342 18.96 -4.45 44.51
C GLU A 342 17.42 -4.49 44.42
N CYS A 343 16.71 -4.15 45.51
CA CYS A 343 15.25 -4.01 45.58
C CYS A 343 14.80 -2.60 45.21
#